data_d029ceff6c5d287dee0f7b89e53875e2
#
_entry.id   d029ceff6c5d287dee0f7b89e53875e2
#
_cell.length_a   1.000
_cell.length_b   1.000
_cell.length_c   1.000
_cell.angle_alpha   90.00
_cell.angle_beta   90.00
_cell.angle_gamma   90.00
#
_symmetry.space_group_name_H-M   'P 1'
#
loop_
_entity.id
_entity.type
_entity.pdbx_description
1 polymer ?
#
loop_
_entity_poly.entity_id
_entity_poly.type
_entity_poly.pdbx_seq_one_letter_code
_entity_poly.pdbx_strand_id
1 'polypeptide(L)'
;MADKGKGRDVGDAPRSSDALPWVEKYRPATLDEVLSHQHITSTLERFIDAHQLPHLLFYGPPGTGKTSTIMALAARLYGKSYRSHVLELNASDDRGIDVVRGQIKAFASTRNMFSTQTDTFKLVILDEADAMTQAAQAALRRVMEQYTRNVRFCIICNYVNKIIPAIQSRCTRFRFSPLDAEQVA
;
A
#
# COMPACT_ATOMS: atom_id res chain seq x y z
N MET A 1 -28.58 60.36 -7.21
CA MET A 1 -28.81 59.66 -5.95
C MET A 1 -28.25 58.26 -6.06
N ALA A 2 -27.25 57.98 -5.27
CA ALA A 2 -26.52 56.74 -5.24
C ALA A 2 -27.29 55.68 -4.46
N ASP A 3 -27.27 54.44 -4.90
CA ASP A 3 -27.45 53.32 -3.98
C ASP A 3 -26.41 52.24 -4.26
N LYS A 4 -25.71 51.94 -3.19
CA LYS A 4 -24.60 51.00 -3.11
C LYS A 4 -25.14 49.59 -2.87
N GLY A 5 -25.11 48.73 -3.86
CA GLY A 5 -25.30 47.29 -3.68
C GLY A 5 -24.00 46.67 -3.18
N LYS A 6 -23.96 46.28 -1.91
CA LYS A 6 -22.91 45.47 -1.26
C LYS A 6 -22.82 44.08 -1.91
N GLY A 7 -21.72 43.80 -2.58
CA GLY A 7 -21.31 42.45 -2.90
C GLY A 7 -21.07 41.65 -1.60
N ARG A 8 -21.76 40.54 -1.43
CA ARG A 8 -21.44 39.55 -0.40
C ARG A 8 -20.28 38.71 -0.88
N ASP A 9 -19.15 38.88 -0.26
CA ASP A 9 -18.05 37.94 -0.24
C ASP A 9 -18.60 36.60 0.24
N VAL A 10 -18.69 35.66 -0.67
CA VAL A 10 -18.91 34.25 -0.31
C VAL A 10 -17.55 33.70 0.10
N GLY A 11 -17.29 33.78 1.39
CA GLY A 11 -16.09 33.21 1.99
C GLY A 11 -15.93 31.77 1.57
N ASP A 12 -14.81 31.52 0.95
CA ASP A 12 -14.28 30.19 0.66
C ASP A 12 -14.14 29.46 2.01
N ALA A 13 -15.06 28.53 2.29
CA ALA A 13 -15.01 27.72 3.48
C ALA A 13 -13.77 26.84 3.38
N PRO A 14 -12.88 26.83 4.38
CA PRO A 14 -11.76 25.93 4.39
C PRO A 14 -12.30 24.50 4.31
N ARG A 15 -11.90 23.76 3.31
CA ARG A 15 -12.15 22.33 3.19
C ARG A 15 -11.48 21.68 4.37
N SER A 16 -12.27 21.47 5.43
CA SER A 16 -11.77 20.96 6.69
C SER A 16 -11.24 19.54 6.48
N SER A 17 -9.97 19.36 6.78
CA SER A 17 -9.33 18.05 7.00
C SER A 17 -10.03 17.24 8.12
N ASP A 18 -11.03 17.83 8.76
CA ASP A 18 -11.78 17.25 9.87
C ASP A 18 -12.88 16.27 9.45
N ALA A 19 -13.15 16.12 8.14
CA ALA A 19 -14.18 15.21 7.63
C ALA A 19 -13.69 13.77 7.41
N LEU A 20 -12.38 13.50 7.51
CA LEU A 20 -11.84 12.15 7.38
C LEU A 20 -12.00 11.34 8.66
N PRO A 21 -12.28 10.02 8.57
CA PRO A 21 -12.28 9.14 9.74
C PRO A 21 -10.98 9.31 10.54
N TRP A 22 -11.08 9.25 11.85
CA TRP A 22 -9.96 9.48 12.76
C TRP A 22 -8.71 8.64 12.43
N VAL A 23 -8.92 7.38 12.02
CA VAL A 23 -7.84 6.44 11.61
C VAL A 23 -7.10 6.91 10.36
N GLU A 24 -7.79 7.56 9.41
CA GLU A 24 -7.16 8.07 8.19
C GLU A 24 -6.52 9.45 8.39
N LYS A 25 -7.09 10.29 9.25
CA LYS A 25 -6.56 11.62 9.57
C LYS A 25 -5.13 11.57 10.12
N TYR A 26 -4.82 10.55 10.93
CA TYR A 26 -3.52 10.38 11.58
C TYR A 26 -2.62 9.34 10.90
N ARG A 27 -2.97 8.87 9.70
CA ARG A 27 -2.11 7.97 8.95
C ARG A 27 -0.89 8.72 8.42
N PRO A 28 0.35 8.23 8.66
CA PRO A 28 1.56 8.87 8.15
C PRO A 28 1.53 9.00 6.63
N ALA A 29 1.88 10.16 6.11
CA ALA A 29 1.93 10.44 4.68
C ALA A 29 3.31 10.15 4.06
N THR A 30 4.34 10.11 4.88
CA THR A 30 5.74 9.88 4.47
C THR A 30 6.38 8.77 5.27
N LEU A 31 7.47 8.19 4.74
CA LEU A 31 8.25 7.15 5.44
C LEU A 31 8.85 7.68 6.76
N ASP A 32 9.22 8.95 6.80
CA ASP A 32 9.81 9.58 7.99
C ASP A 32 8.81 9.69 9.15
N GLU A 33 7.52 9.70 8.85
CA GLU A 33 6.45 9.72 9.84
C GLU A 33 6.19 8.35 10.47
N VAL A 34 6.75 7.28 9.92
CA VAL A 34 6.66 5.91 10.45
C VAL A 34 7.79 5.69 11.46
N LEU A 35 7.64 6.22 12.66
CA LEU A 35 8.70 6.39 13.66
C LEU A 35 9.31 5.09 14.21
N SER A 36 8.63 3.95 14.13
CA SER A 36 9.02 2.78 14.95
C SER A 36 9.79 1.69 14.24
N HIS A 37 9.95 1.77 12.92
CA HIS A 37 10.57 0.69 12.14
C HIS A 37 11.65 1.24 11.19
N GLN A 38 12.56 2.06 11.74
CA GLN A 38 13.61 2.73 10.95
C GLN A 38 14.47 1.76 10.13
N HIS A 39 14.78 0.58 10.66
CA HIS A 39 15.56 -0.42 9.94
C HIS A 39 14.78 -1.03 8.76
N ILE A 40 13.46 -1.19 8.90
CA ILE A 40 12.58 -1.64 7.81
C ILE A 40 12.52 -0.56 6.73
N THR A 41 12.28 0.68 7.14
CA THR A 41 12.21 1.83 6.24
C THR A 41 13.51 1.99 5.45
N SER A 42 14.66 1.98 6.11
CA SER A 42 15.96 2.12 5.44
C SER A 42 16.28 0.95 4.51
N THR A 43 15.86 -0.27 4.84
CA THR A 43 16.02 -1.42 3.95
C THR A 43 15.15 -1.29 2.71
N LEU A 44 13.90 -0.86 2.87
CA LEU A 44 12.99 -0.63 1.75
C LEU A 44 13.48 0.49 0.82
N GLU A 45 14.04 1.55 1.39
CA GLU A 45 14.66 2.63 0.63
C GLU A 45 15.84 2.15 -0.21
N ARG A 46 16.69 1.29 0.34
CA ARG A 46 17.79 0.67 -0.42
C ARG A 46 17.29 -0.16 -1.61
N PHE A 47 16.21 -0.90 -1.44
CA PHE A 47 15.61 -1.65 -2.56
C PHE A 47 15.09 -0.72 -3.66
N ILE A 48 14.50 0.42 -3.29
CA ILE A 48 14.03 1.43 -4.25
C ILE A 48 15.21 2.05 -4.99
N ASP A 49 16.23 2.49 -4.28
CA ASP A 49 17.41 3.15 -4.85
C ASP A 49 18.19 2.21 -5.79
N ALA A 50 18.19 0.92 -5.48
CA ALA A 50 18.79 -0.12 -6.33
C ALA A 50 17.89 -0.55 -7.50
N HIS A 51 16.66 -0.05 -7.61
CA HIS A 51 15.63 -0.51 -8.57
C HIS A 51 15.36 -2.02 -8.51
N GLN A 52 15.49 -2.61 -7.33
CA GLN A 52 15.38 -4.05 -7.08
C GLN A 52 14.41 -4.40 -5.96
N LEU A 53 13.22 -3.80 -5.97
CA LEU A 53 12.21 -4.13 -4.98
C LEU A 53 11.73 -5.58 -5.16
N PRO A 54 11.87 -6.46 -4.15
CA PRO A 54 11.30 -7.81 -4.19
C PRO A 54 9.80 -7.78 -3.87
N HIS A 55 9.15 -8.93 -3.95
CA HIS A 55 7.86 -9.10 -3.28
C HIS A 55 8.03 -8.96 -1.77
N LEU A 56 7.10 -8.31 -1.11
CA LEU A 56 7.17 -8.00 0.32
C LEU A 56 6.07 -8.75 1.09
N LEU A 57 6.40 -9.19 2.28
CA LEU A 57 5.44 -9.72 3.25
C LEU A 57 5.62 -8.98 4.58
N PHE A 58 4.63 -8.17 4.93
CA PHE A 58 4.58 -7.44 6.19
C PHE A 58 3.68 -8.18 7.17
N TYR A 59 4.21 -8.54 8.32
CA TYR A 59 3.44 -9.24 9.34
C TYR A 59 3.71 -8.71 10.75
N GLY A 60 2.74 -8.86 11.62
CA GLY A 60 2.81 -8.41 12.99
C GLY A 60 1.45 -7.97 13.53
N PRO A 61 1.36 -7.60 14.82
CA PRO A 61 0.10 -7.21 15.45
C PRO A 61 -0.59 -6.06 14.71
N PRO A 62 -1.92 -5.93 14.84
CA PRO A 62 -2.64 -4.81 14.26
C PRO A 62 -2.18 -3.48 14.89
N GLY A 63 -2.27 -2.40 14.12
CA GLY A 63 -1.91 -1.06 14.60
C GLY A 63 -0.40 -0.77 14.66
N THR A 64 0.44 -1.59 14.03
CA THR A 64 1.91 -1.42 14.02
C THR A 64 2.45 -0.66 12.82
N GLY A 65 1.57 -0.15 11.94
CA GLY A 65 1.97 0.70 10.83
C GLY A 65 2.32 -0.04 9.52
N LYS A 66 1.94 -1.30 9.35
CA LYS A 66 2.23 -2.10 8.15
C LYS A 66 1.70 -1.44 6.86
N THR A 67 0.41 -1.16 6.85
CA THR A 67 -0.26 -0.55 5.69
C THR A 67 0.24 0.87 5.45
N SER A 68 0.42 1.66 6.51
CA SER A 68 0.95 3.02 6.41
C SER A 68 2.36 3.07 5.82
N THR A 69 3.21 2.13 6.19
CA THR A 69 4.58 2.03 5.67
C THR A 69 4.61 1.79 4.17
N ILE A 70 3.84 0.83 3.66
CA ILE A 70 3.83 0.55 2.22
C ILE A 70 3.18 1.68 1.42
N MET A 71 2.15 2.33 1.97
CA MET A 71 1.52 3.47 1.30
C MET A 71 2.48 4.66 1.21
N ALA A 72 3.23 4.96 2.27
CA ALA A 72 4.26 6.00 2.26
C ALA A 72 5.39 5.67 1.28
N LEU A 73 5.83 4.41 1.23
CA LEU A 73 6.82 3.93 0.26
C LEU A 73 6.33 4.12 -1.18
N ALA A 74 5.10 3.71 -1.46
CA ALA A 74 4.49 3.84 -2.78
C ALA A 74 4.32 5.30 -3.20
N ALA A 75 3.92 6.17 -2.28
CA ALA A 75 3.82 7.60 -2.53
C ALA A 75 5.18 8.22 -2.90
N ARG A 76 6.25 7.82 -2.22
CA ARG A 76 7.63 8.23 -2.55
C ARG A 76 8.07 7.71 -3.92
N LEU A 77 7.77 6.44 -4.21
CA LEU A 77 8.21 5.78 -5.44
C LEU A 77 7.52 6.32 -6.69
N TYR A 78 6.22 6.54 -6.59
CA TYR A 78 5.39 6.87 -7.76
C TYR A 78 4.95 8.34 -7.82
N GLY A 79 4.93 9.06 -6.71
CA GLY A 79 4.52 10.46 -6.67
C GLY A 79 3.16 10.69 -7.34
N LYS A 80 3.14 11.54 -8.38
CA LYS A 80 1.91 11.87 -9.13
C LYS A 80 1.30 10.67 -9.88
N SER A 81 2.09 9.65 -10.16
CA SER A 81 1.68 8.45 -10.89
C SER A 81 1.11 7.35 -9.97
N TYR A 82 0.94 7.62 -8.67
CA TYR A 82 0.48 6.64 -7.68
C TYR A 82 -0.76 5.86 -8.14
N ARG A 83 -1.80 6.57 -8.58
CA ARG A 83 -3.08 5.94 -8.98
C ARG A 83 -2.98 4.97 -10.15
N SER A 84 -2.02 5.18 -11.04
CA SER A 84 -1.79 4.30 -12.19
C SER A 84 -0.84 3.14 -11.92
N HIS A 85 -0.06 3.21 -10.84
CA HIS A 85 0.98 2.24 -10.50
C HIS A 85 0.70 1.44 -9.23
N VAL A 86 -0.29 1.80 -8.44
CA VAL A 86 -0.63 1.14 -7.19
C VAL A 86 -2.06 0.64 -7.22
N LEU A 87 -2.25 -0.65 -6.93
CA LEU A 87 -3.55 -1.28 -6.72
C LEU A 87 -3.64 -1.75 -5.27
N GLU A 88 -4.59 -1.21 -4.53
CA GLU A 88 -4.87 -1.61 -3.16
C GLU A 88 -6.07 -2.56 -3.13
N LEU A 89 -5.89 -3.73 -2.55
CA LEU A 89 -6.91 -4.75 -2.41
C LEU A 89 -6.97 -5.22 -0.96
N ASN A 90 -8.17 -5.53 -0.50
CA ASN A 90 -8.39 -6.21 0.76
C ASN A 90 -8.74 -7.68 0.51
N ALA A 91 -7.91 -8.59 1.04
CA ALA A 91 -8.10 -10.03 0.86
C ALA A 91 -9.28 -10.59 1.67
N SER A 92 -9.79 -9.83 2.64
CA SER A 92 -11.00 -10.19 3.40
C SER A 92 -12.31 -9.88 2.66
N ASP A 93 -12.24 -9.27 1.47
CA ASP A 93 -13.42 -8.97 0.66
C ASP A 93 -14.15 -10.26 0.27
N ASP A 94 -15.43 -10.34 0.56
CA ASP A 94 -16.30 -11.50 0.33
C ASP A 94 -16.48 -11.88 -1.15
N ARG A 95 -16.07 -11.01 -2.07
CA ARG A 95 -16.18 -11.28 -3.52
C ARG A 95 -15.27 -12.41 -4.01
N GLY A 96 -14.30 -12.83 -3.20
CA GLY A 96 -13.46 -13.99 -3.44
C GLY A 96 -12.24 -13.76 -4.33
N ILE A 97 -11.44 -14.84 -4.44
CA ILE A 97 -10.14 -14.81 -5.15
C ILE A 97 -10.28 -14.53 -6.66
N ASP A 98 -11.37 -14.90 -7.29
CA ASP A 98 -11.55 -14.71 -8.74
C ASP A 98 -11.70 -13.22 -9.08
N VAL A 99 -12.34 -12.44 -8.22
CA VAL A 99 -12.43 -10.98 -8.36
C VAL A 99 -11.06 -10.35 -8.17
N VAL A 100 -10.32 -10.75 -7.14
CA VAL A 100 -8.95 -10.29 -6.88
C VAL A 100 -8.04 -10.61 -8.08
N ARG A 101 -8.11 -11.82 -8.60
CA ARG A 101 -7.35 -12.25 -9.79
C ARG A 101 -7.69 -11.40 -11.01
N GLY A 102 -8.98 -11.15 -11.26
CA GLY A 102 -9.44 -10.32 -12.37
C GLY A 102 -8.93 -8.89 -12.29
N GLN A 103 -8.98 -8.29 -11.11
CA GLN A 103 -8.46 -6.94 -10.85
C GLN A 103 -6.94 -6.85 -11.06
N ILE A 104 -6.19 -7.82 -10.58
CA ILE A 104 -4.72 -7.88 -10.76
C ILE A 104 -4.40 -8.04 -12.25
N LYS A 105 -5.09 -8.94 -12.96
CA LYS A 105 -4.89 -9.15 -14.40
C LYS A 105 -5.15 -7.86 -15.19
N ALA A 106 -6.27 -7.20 -14.96
CA ALA A 106 -6.60 -5.93 -15.62
C ALA A 106 -5.55 -4.86 -15.32
N PHE A 107 -5.15 -4.72 -14.07
CA PHE A 107 -4.14 -3.77 -13.63
C PHE A 107 -2.76 -4.05 -14.25
N ALA A 108 -2.32 -5.30 -14.26
CA ALA A 108 -1.03 -5.71 -14.83
C ALA A 108 -0.98 -5.49 -16.35
N SER A 109 -2.12 -5.67 -17.03
CA SER A 109 -2.22 -5.52 -18.49
C SER A 109 -2.31 -4.07 -18.96
N THR A 110 -2.64 -3.14 -18.08
CA THR A 110 -2.74 -1.72 -18.40
C THR A 110 -1.35 -1.16 -18.69
N ARG A 111 -1.08 -0.76 -19.91
CA ARG A 111 0.16 -0.03 -20.27
C ARG A 111 0.01 1.43 -19.90
N ASN A 112 1.01 1.97 -19.24
CA ASN A 112 1.11 3.42 -19.04
C ASN A 112 1.59 4.05 -20.34
N MET A 113 0.68 4.63 -21.10
CA MET A 113 0.99 5.30 -22.38
C MET A 113 1.89 6.53 -22.21
N PHE A 114 2.04 7.02 -20.99
CA PHE A 114 2.80 8.23 -20.68
C PHE A 114 4.10 7.99 -19.91
N SER A 115 4.46 6.73 -19.64
CA SER A 115 5.72 6.42 -18.97
C SER A 115 6.84 6.26 -20.00
N THR A 116 7.71 7.23 -20.07
CA THR A 116 8.98 7.16 -20.82
C THR A 116 10.03 6.31 -20.11
N GLN A 117 9.78 5.88 -18.88
CA GLN A 117 10.65 5.01 -18.11
C GLN A 117 10.18 3.55 -18.25
N THR A 118 10.94 2.78 -18.98
CA THR A 118 10.69 1.36 -19.30
C THR A 118 10.86 0.41 -18.12
N ASP A 119 11.36 0.88 -16.97
CA ASP A 119 11.76 0.04 -15.84
C ASP A 119 10.88 0.19 -14.59
N THR A 120 9.71 0.84 -14.69
CA THR A 120 8.86 1.04 -13.52
C THR A 120 7.86 -0.10 -13.39
N PHE A 121 8.03 -0.95 -12.37
CA PHE A 121 7.06 -1.98 -12.01
C PHE A 121 5.82 -1.35 -11.34
N LYS A 122 4.72 -2.07 -11.36
CA LYS A 122 3.50 -1.73 -10.63
C LYS A 122 3.50 -2.42 -9.27
N LEU A 123 2.82 -1.83 -8.30
CA LEU A 123 2.69 -2.37 -6.95
C LEU A 123 1.25 -2.79 -6.66
N VAL A 124 1.06 -4.02 -6.24
CA VAL A 124 -0.20 -4.52 -5.69
C VAL A 124 -0.05 -4.67 -4.18
N ILE A 125 -0.87 -3.96 -3.43
CA ILE A 125 -0.96 -4.06 -1.97
C ILE A 125 -2.16 -4.94 -1.65
N LEU A 126 -1.93 -6.05 -0.96
CA LEU A 126 -2.96 -6.99 -0.54
C LEU A 126 -3.00 -7.05 0.98
N ASP A 127 -3.96 -6.35 1.56
CA ASP A 127 -4.15 -6.29 3.00
C ASP A 127 -5.03 -7.43 3.52
N GLU A 128 -4.87 -7.76 4.80
CA GLU A 128 -5.60 -8.84 5.49
C GLU A 128 -5.48 -10.22 4.81
N ALA A 129 -4.32 -10.54 4.28
CA ALA A 129 -4.10 -11.75 3.51
C ALA A 129 -4.27 -13.05 4.32
N ASP A 130 -4.15 -12.98 5.63
CA ASP A 130 -4.41 -14.09 6.56
C ASP A 130 -5.91 -14.47 6.67
N ALA A 131 -6.81 -13.65 6.13
CA ALA A 131 -8.22 -14.00 5.97
C ALA A 131 -8.49 -14.95 4.79
N MET A 132 -7.54 -15.10 3.86
CA MET A 132 -7.69 -15.96 2.69
C MET A 132 -7.60 -17.44 3.06
N THR A 133 -8.42 -18.27 2.39
CA THR A 133 -8.29 -19.73 2.44
C THR A 133 -6.97 -20.19 1.82
N GLN A 134 -6.53 -21.40 2.15
CA GLN A 134 -5.33 -21.98 1.54
C GLN A 134 -5.44 -22.11 0.01
N ALA A 135 -6.62 -22.48 -0.49
CA ALA A 135 -6.88 -22.56 -1.92
C ALA A 135 -6.77 -21.18 -2.60
N ALA A 136 -7.31 -20.12 -1.98
CA ALA A 136 -7.18 -18.76 -2.46
C ALA A 136 -5.72 -18.28 -2.47
N GLN A 137 -4.96 -18.60 -1.44
CA GLN A 137 -3.53 -18.30 -1.37
C GLN A 137 -2.72 -19.04 -2.44
N ALA A 138 -3.04 -20.29 -2.73
CA ALA A 138 -2.42 -21.06 -3.81
C ALA A 138 -2.70 -20.42 -5.19
N ALA A 139 -3.91 -19.93 -5.39
CA ALA A 139 -4.26 -19.18 -6.60
C ALA A 139 -3.51 -17.84 -6.68
N LEU A 140 -3.39 -17.11 -5.57
CA LEU A 140 -2.59 -15.88 -5.49
C LEU A 140 -1.13 -16.13 -5.84
N ARG A 141 -0.55 -17.22 -5.34
CA ARG A 141 0.82 -17.60 -5.68
C ARG A 141 1.03 -17.73 -7.19
N ARG A 142 0.09 -18.36 -7.88
CA ARG A 142 0.15 -18.52 -9.35
C ARG A 142 0.07 -17.16 -10.06
N VAL A 143 -0.77 -16.27 -9.58
CA VAL A 143 -0.87 -14.90 -10.09
C VAL A 143 0.44 -14.14 -9.89
N MET A 144 1.06 -14.25 -8.72
CA MET A 144 2.35 -13.63 -8.43
C MET A 144 3.43 -14.13 -9.40
N GLU A 145 3.51 -15.43 -9.66
CA GLU A 145 4.45 -16.02 -10.60
C GLU A 145 4.23 -15.52 -12.04
N GLN A 146 2.97 -15.40 -12.44
CA GLN A 146 2.60 -14.98 -13.79
C GLN A 146 3.02 -13.53 -14.09
N TYR A 147 2.91 -12.63 -13.11
CA TYR A 147 3.12 -11.19 -13.30
C TYR A 147 4.41 -10.65 -12.68
N THR A 148 5.32 -11.51 -12.25
CA THR A 148 6.58 -11.12 -11.56
C THR A 148 7.43 -10.10 -12.34
N ARG A 149 7.36 -10.09 -13.65
CA ARG A 149 8.15 -9.15 -14.46
C ARG A 149 7.71 -7.70 -14.32
N ASN A 150 6.39 -7.47 -14.21
CA ASN A 150 5.79 -6.14 -14.30
C ASN A 150 5.19 -5.67 -12.98
N VAL A 151 4.97 -6.57 -12.04
CA VAL A 151 4.23 -6.31 -10.81
C VAL A 151 5.02 -6.83 -9.62
N ARG A 152 5.04 -6.02 -8.55
CA ARG A 152 5.49 -6.43 -7.22
C ARG A 152 4.30 -6.48 -6.28
N PHE A 153 4.33 -7.44 -5.39
CA PHE A 153 3.27 -7.65 -4.41
C PHE A 153 3.77 -7.29 -3.02
N CYS A 154 2.98 -6.53 -2.29
CA CYS A 154 3.13 -6.34 -0.87
C CYS A 154 1.95 -6.99 -0.16
N ILE A 155 2.22 -8.10 0.50
CA ILE A 155 1.22 -8.88 1.24
C ILE A 155 1.30 -8.47 2.70
N ILE A 156 0.17 -8.09 3.28
CA ILE A 156 0.07 -7.64 4.66
C ILE A 156 -0.82 -8.60 5.44
N CYS A 157 -0.34 -9.06 6.58
CA CYS A 157 -1.09 -9.92 7.48
C CYS A 157 -0.76 -9.64 8.95
N ASN A 158 -1.60 -10.10 9.86
CA ASN A 158 -1.32 -10.06 11.29
C ASN A 158 -0.60 -11.34 11.74
N TYR A 159 -0.98 -12.50 11.19
CA TYR A 159 -0.49 -13.81 11.58
C TYR A 159 0.21 -14.51 10.42
N VAL A 160 1.53 -14.49 10.42
CA VAL A 160 2.34 -15.06 9.33
C VAL A 160 2.16 -16.59 9.18
N ASN A 161 1.85 -17.28 10.27
CA ASN A 161 1.57 -18.72 10.25
C ASN A 161 0.32 -19.12 9.44
N LYS A 162 -0.57 -18.16 9.17
CA LYS A 162 -1.73 -18.36 8.30
C LYS A 162 -1.40 -18.19 6.81
N ILE A 163 -0.22 -17.71 6.49
CA ILE A 163 0.25 -17.58 5.11
C ILE A 163 0.98 -18.85 4.70
N ILE A 164 0.63 -19.42 3.55
CA ILE A 164 1.24 -20.67 3.08
C ILE A 164 2.75 -20.48 2.83
N PRO A 165 3.58 -21.50 3.10
CA PRO A 165 5.03 -21.42 2.89
C PRO A 165 5.43 -21.04 1.45
N ALA A 166 4.65 -21.45 0.47
CA ALA A 166 4.90 -21.15 -0.93
C ALA A 166 4.82 -19.65 -1.26
N ILE A 167 4.00 -18.87 -0.56
CA ILE A 167 3.97 -17.40 -0.65
C ILE A 167 5.12 -16.82 0.16
N GLN A 168 5.33 -17.29 1.40
CA GLN A 168 6.38 -16.76 2.26
C GLN A 168 7.78 -16.88 1.63
N SER A 169 8.07 -17.97 0.93
CA SER A 169 9.37 -18.19 0.28
C SER A 169 9.64 -17.25 -0.89
N ARG A 170 8.59 -16.66 -1.49
CA ARG A 170 8.70 -15.72 -2.61
C ARG A 170 8.83 -14.27 -2.18
N CYS A 171 8.63 -14.00 -0.90
CA CYS A 171 8.61 -12.65 -0.37
C CYS A 171 9.79 -12.40 0.57
N THR A 172 10.28 -11.18 0.60
CA THR A 172 11.12 -10.70 1.69
C THR A 172 10.21 -10.33 2.85
N ARG A 173 10.44 -10.95 4.01
CA ARG A 173 9.59 -10.83 5.19
C ARG A 173 10.07 -9.72 6.10
N PHE A 174 9.15 -8.88 6.56
CA PHE A 174 9.41 -7.83 7.54
C PHE A 174 8.43 -7.97 8.71
N ARG A 175 8.98 -8.12 9.91
CA ARG A 175 8.21 -8.19 11.14
C ARG A 175 8.01 -6.80 11.71
N PHE A 176 6.75 -6.42 11.93
CA PHE A 176 6.35 -5.20 12.62
C PHE A 176 6.03 -5.54 14.08
N SER A 177 6.65 -4.82 14.99
CA SER A 177 6.43 -4.96 16.44
C SER A 177 5.60 -3.79 16.96
N PRO A 178 4.87 -3.93 18.09
CA PRO A 178 4.27 -2.79 18.76
C PRO A 178 5.31 -1.71 19.06
N LEU A 179 4.86 -0.45 19.04
CA LEU A 179 5.70 0.69 19.44
C LEU A 179 6.07 0.54 20.91
N ASP A 180 7.35 0.63 21.22
CA ASP A 180 7.80 0.79 22.61
C ASP A 180 7.34 2.16 23.12
N ALA A 181 6.83 2.19 24.34
CA ALA A 181 6.27 3.41 24.95
C ALA A 181 7.27 4.60 25.00
N GLU A 182 8.55 4.33 24.90
CA GLU A 182 9.63 5.34 24.84
C GLU A 182 9.72 6.07 23.49
N GLN A 183 9.10 5.54 22.45
CA GLN A 183 9.11 6.15 21.10
C GLN A 183 7.89 7.04 20.81
N VAL A 184 6.95 7.11 21.75
CA VAL A 184 5.69 7.88 21.63
C VAL A 184 5.73 9.20 22.41
N ALA A 185 6.82 9.50 23.11
CA ALA A 185 7.01 10.71 23.91
C ALA A 185 7.52 11.89 23.08
#